data_d74794b388c876ecc37a7ad81161ea81
#
_entry.id   d74794b388c876ecc37a7ad81161ea81
#
_cell.length_a   1.000
_cell.length_b   1.000
_cell.length_c   1.000
_cell.angle_alpha   90.00
_cell.angle_beta   90.00
_cell.angle_gamma   90.00
#
_symmetry.space_group_name_H-M   'P 1'
#
loop_
_entity.id
_entity.type
_entity.pdbx_description
1 polymer ?
#
loop_
_entity_poly.entity_id
_entity_poly.type
_entity_poly.pdbx_seq_one_letter_code
_entity_poly.pdbx_strand_id
1 'polypeptide(L)'
;MTPALADANNGNWQTAQRWSTMLTGAYRVHLASGWEQGGEALMIALHARRSAASIAAWRATGRPCVLVLTGTDLYRDIAGDADAQASIRSADRLVVLNELGLRQLPPRLRAKASVVLQSSRARRPLAKPAGHLRALMVGHLREEKAPATYFEAARLLADRADILLDHIGAALTPAFEAQAQALMADCPHYHWLGPLPHGTTLRHIQAAHVLVHTSRIEGGPHVVIEAVRSGTPVLASRIDGHVGLLGPGYGGYFPVGDAAALATLLRRSRDEPAMLGGLQAACAERGALFDPAHEREALRALVGDLLSRPPPPGARR
;
A
#
# COMPACT_ATOMS: atom_id res chain seq x y z
N MET A 1 6.65 11.96 -11.01
CA MET A 1 7.97 11.30 -10.84
C MET A 1 7.79 10.08 -9.95
N THR A 2 8.19 8.91 -10.43
CA THR A 2 8.07 7.63 -9.71
C THR A 2 9.33 6.81 -9.95
N PRO A 3 9.89 6.11 -8.93
CA PRO A 3 11.14 5.37 -9.09
C PRO A 3 11.07 4.16 -10.03
N ALA A 4 9.88 3.83 -10.55
CA ALA A 4 9.68 2.74 -11.49
C ALA A 4 8.44 3.02 -12.34
N LEU A 5 8.47 2.64 -13.60
CA LEU A 5 7.36 2.72 -14.56
C LEU A 5 6.61 1.40 -14.68
N ALA A 6 5.79 1.26 -15.72
CA ALA A 6 4.80 0.19 -15.89
C ALA A 6 5.39 -1.23 -15.75
N ASP A 7 6.60 -1.46 -16.24
CA ASP A 7 7.24 -2.78 -16.24
C ASP A 7 7.48 -3.34 -14.83
N ALA A 8 7.64 -2.45 -13.84
CA ALA A 8 7.85 -2.87 -12.45
C ALA A 8 6.56 -3.30 -11.74
N ASN A 9 5.40 -2.94 -12.24
CA ASN A 9 4.05 -3.23 -11.69
C ASN A 9 3.99 -3.20 -10.15
N ASN A 10 4.61 -2.19 -9.54
CA ASN A 10 4.71 -2.05 -8.09
C ASN A 10 3.79 -0.94 -7.54
N GLY A 11 3.67 -0.83 -6.20
CA GLY A 11 2.79 0.14 -5.54
C GLY A 11 3.08 1.61 -5.91
N ASN A 12 4.34 1.97 -6.19
CA ASN A 12 4.69 3.33 -6.60
C ASN A 12 4.14 3.64 -7.99
N TRP A 13 4.28 2.71 -8.94
CA TRP A 13 3.70 2.86 -10.28
C TRP A 13 2.17 2.98 -10.20
N GLN A 14 1.50 2.10 -9.47
CA GLN A 14 0.05 2.15 -9.31
C GLN A 14 -0.43 3.48 -8.71
N THR A 15 0.30 4.01 -7.73
CA THR A 15 0.01 5.33 -7.15
C THR A 15 0.21 6.45 -8.17
N ALA A 16 1.34 6.45 -8.88
CA ALA A 16 1.66 7.47 -9.88
C ALA A 16 0.62 7.49 -11.02
N GLN A 17 0.26 6.32 -11.54
CA GLN A 17 -0.75 6.17 -12.60
C GLN A 17 -2.13 6.65 -12.15
N ARG A 18 -2.57 6.26 -10.96
CA ARG A 18 -3.86 6.68 -10.40
C ARG A 18 -3.90 8.20 -10.20
N TRP A 19 -2.84 8.78 -9.61
CA TRP A 19 -2.76 10.23 -9.39
C TRP A 19 -2.67 11.02 -10.69
N SER A 20 -1.97 10.51 -11.69
CA SER A 20 -1.98 11.10 -13.04
C SER A 20 -3.40 11.19 -13.59
N THR A 21 -4.17 10.10 -13.50
CA THR A 21 -5.57 10.06 -13.95
C THR A 21 -6.45 11.06 -13.17
N MET A 22 -6.25 11.19 -11.86
CA MET A 22 -7.05 12.11 -11.01
C MET A 22 -6.74 13.59 -11.26
N LEU A 23 -5.51 13.89 -11.68
CA LEU A 23 -5.08 15.26 -12.01
C LEU A 23 -5.38 15.65 -13.45
N THR A 24 -5.47 14.69 -14.37
CA THR A 24 -5.82 14.92 -15.78
C THR A 24 -7.19 15.60 -15.87
N GLY A 25 -7.32 16.54 -16.80
CA GLY A 25 -8.51 17.39 -16.96
C GLY A 25 -8.42 18.72 -16.20
N ALA A 26 -7.66 18.79 -15.08
CA ALA A 26 -7.33 20.05 -14.42
C ALA A 26 -5.88 20.50 -14.73
N TYR A 27 -5.00 19.54 -14.96
CA TYR A 27 -3.57 19.77 -15.20
C TYR A 27 -3.06 18.89 -16.34
N ARG A 28 -2.01 19.34 -17.05
CA ARG A 28 -1.22 18.50 -17.95
C ARG A 28 -0.24 17.70 -17.10
N VAL A 29 -0.32 16.37 -17.12
CA VAL A 29 0.48 15.48 -16.29
C VAL A 29 1.44 14.68 -17.15
N HIS A 30 2.72 14.67 -16.75
CA HIS A 30 3.76 13.84 -17.33
C HIS A 30 4.28 12.86 -16.29
N LEU A 31 4.31 11.56 -16.61
CA LEU A 31 4.87 10.50 -15.77
C LEU A 31 6.30 10.20 -16.22
N ALA A 32 7.25 10.23 -15.28
CA ALA A 32 8.66 9.96 -15.57
C ALA A 32 9.32 9.18 -14.41
N SER A 33 10.34 8.38 -14.72
CA SER A 33 11.18 7.69 -13.73
C SER A 33 12.39 8.54 -13.26
N GLY A 34 12.72 9.57 -13.99
CA GLY A 34 13.74 10.56 -13.68
C GLY A 34 13.33 11.93 -14.19
N TRP A 35 13.93 12.99 -13.65
CA TRP A 35 13.78 14.35 -14.15
C TRP A 35 15.16 14.99 -14.30
N GLU A 36 15.46 15.47 -15.48
CA GLU A 36 16.70 16.17 -15.78
C GLU A 36 16.42 17.62 -16.16
N GLN A 37 15.50 17.84 -17.08
CA GLN A 37 15.06 19.16 -17.53
C GLN A 37 13.62 19.12 -18.03
N GLY A 38 12.92 20.25 -17.94
CA GLY A 38 11.55 20.38 -18.44
C GLY A 38 10.88 21.68 -17.98
N GLY A 39 9.73 21.97 -18.57
CA GLY A 39 8.92 23.18 -18.31
C GLY A 39 7.78 22.97 -17.31
N GLU A 40 7.76 21.86 -16.58
CA GLU A 40 6.72 21.56 -15.61
C GLU A 40 6.72 22.59 -14.48
N ALA A 41 5.54 22.96 -13.98
CA ALA A 41 5.37 23.97 -12.94
C ALA A 41 5.52 23.39 -11.51
N LEU A 42 5.29 22.07 -11.34
CA LEU A 42 5.32 21.40 -10.05
C LEU A 42 5.78 19.95 -10.24
N MET A 43 6.59 19.46 -9.30
CA MET A 43 6.95 18.04 -9.21
C MET A 43 6.18 17.37 -8.08
N ILE A 44 5.60 16.20 -8.36
CA ILE A 44 5.17 15.23 -7.34
C ILE A 44 6.12 14.03 -7.44
N ALA A 45 6.97 13.84 -6.44
CA ALA A 45 7.95 12.77 -6.40
C ALA A 45 7.52 11.68 -5.40
N LEU A 46 7.57 10.42 -5.79
CA LEU A 46 7.29 9.27 -4.94
C LEU A 46 8.60 8.67 -4.45
N HIS A 47 8.69 8.38 -3.13
CA HIS A 47 9.81 7.73 -2.45
C HIS A 47 11.07 8.61 -2.28
N ALA A 48 11.32 9.04 -1.05
CA ALA A 48 12.35 10.03 -0.69
C ALA A 48 13.76 9.68 -1.19
N ARG A 49 14.22 8.45 -0.96
CA ARG A 49 15.57 8.00 -1.34
C ARG A 49 15.71 7.77 -2.85
N ARG A 50 14.77 7.01 -3.43
CA ARG A 50 14.90 6.61 -4.84
C ARG A 50 14.69 7.76 -5.82
N SER A 51 14.02 8.82 -5.39
CA SER A 51 13.80 10.02 -6.21
C SER A 51 14.74 11.17 -5.87
N ALA A 52 15.72 10.97 -4.96
CA ALA A 52 16.54 12.02 -4.40
C ALA A 52 17.29 12.85 -5.46
N ALA A 53 17.94 12.21 -6.43
CA ALA A 53 18.66 12.91 -7.49
C ALA A 53 17.76 13.85 -8.30
N SER A 54 16.55 13.35 -8.69
CA SER A 54 15.57 14.17 -9.43
C SER A 54 14.99 15.28 -8.56
N ILE A 55 14.76 15.05 -7.26
CA ILE A 55 14.31 16.08 -6.32
C ILE A 55 15.36 17.17 -6.17
N ALA A 56 16.64 16.81 -6.02
CA ALA A 56 17.73 17.76 -5.90
C ALA A 56 17.86 18.64 -7.15
N ALA A 57 17.88 18.04 -8.34
CA ALA A 57 17.92 18.74 -9.62
C ALA A 57 16.72 19.68 -9.81
N TRP A 58 15.50 19.19 -9.48
CA TRP A 58 14.28 19.98 -9.52
C TRP A 58 14.34 21.19 -8.58
N ARG A 59 14.77 20.99 -7.33
CA ARG A 59 14.84 22.05 -6.32
C ARG A 59 15.84 23.16 -6.67
N ALA A 60 16.89 22.84 -7.43
CA ALA A 60 17.82 23.83 -7.97
C ALA A 60 17.15 24.86 -8.91
N THR A 61 15.97 24.53 -9.47
CA THR A 61 15.18 25.45 -10.31
C THR A 61 14.29 26.40 -9.49
N GLY A 62 14.20 26.24 -8.17
CA GLY A 62 13.30 26.99 -7.30
C GLY A 62 11.82 26.63 -7.39
N ARG A 63 11.44 25.68 -8.24
CA ARG A 63 10.05 25.27 -8.45
C ARG A 63 9.52 24.38 -7.30
N PRO A 64 8.19 24.39 -7.04
CA PRO A 64 7.60 23.67 -5.93
C PRO A 64 7.66 22.15 -6.12
N CYS A 65 7.85 21.43 -4.99
CA CYS A 65 7.96 19.98 -4.94
C CYS A 65 7.07 19.39 -3.84
N VAL A 66 6.27 18.40 -4.20
CA VAL A 66 5.57 17.49 -3.28
C VAL A 66 6.34 16.19 -3.23
N LEU A 67 6.67 15.71 -2.03
CA LEU A 67 7.26 14.41 -1.82
C LEU A 67 6.27 13.47 -1.13
N VAL A 68 6.00 12.33 -1.75
CA VAL A 68 5.12 11.28 -1.24
C VAL A 68 5.97 10.18 -0.63
N LEU A 69 5.74 9.90 0.64
CA LEU A 69 6.44 8.88 1.41
C LEU A 69 5.64 7.57 1.31
N THR A 70 6.24 6.56 0.66
CA THR A 70 5.49 5.42 0.14
C THR A 70 5.64 4.13 0.95
N GLY A 71 6.53 4.09 1.94
CA GLY A 71 6.70 2.94 2.83
C GLY A 71 8.11 2.79 3.37
N THR A 72 8.99 2.09 2.66
CA THR A 72 10.37 1.86 3.13
C THR A 72 11.13 3.16 3.39
N ASP A 73 10.88 4.19 2.60
CA ASP A 73 11.43 5.51 2.83
C ASP A 73 10.94 6.14 4.15
N LEU A 74 9.63 6.06 4.44
CA LEU A 74 9.05 6.62 5.66
C LEU A 74 9.47 5.88 6.93
N TYR A 75 9.45 4.55 6.91
CA TYR A 75 9.65 3.72 8.11
C TYR A 75 11.08 3.23 8.31
N ARG A 76 11.97 3.45 7.33
CA ARG A 76 13.36 2.99 7.39
C ARG A 76 14.35 4.07 6.93
N ASP A 77 14.22 4.53 5.66
CA ASP A 77 15.29 5.27 5.01
C ASP A 77 15.46 6.69 5.61
N ILE A 78 14.37 7.41 5.97
CA ILE A 78 14.47 8.76 6.56
C ILE A 78 15.19 8.79 7.91
N ALA A 79 15.35 7.66 8.58
CA ALA A 79 16.04 7.58 9.86
C ALA A 79 17.57 7.68 9.71
N GLY A 80 18.15 7.12 8.64
CA GLY A 80 19.61 7.00 8.50
C GLY A 80 20.18 7.32 7.11
N ASP A 81 19.35 7.47 6.07
CA ASP A 81 19.81 7.73 4.71
C ASP A 81 19.87 9.24 4.43
N ALA A 82 21.05 9.72 4.04
CA ALA A 82 21.31 11.16 3.82
C ALA A 82 20.47 11.73 2.66
N ASP A 83 20.26 10.98 1.58
CA ASP A 83 19.51 11.40 0.41
C ASP A 83 18.02 11.49 0.73
N ALA A 84 17.49 10.50 1.47
CA ALA A 84 16.11 10.54 1.95
C ALA A 84 15.88 11.74 2.87
N GLN A 85 16.82 12.01 3.79
CA GLN A 85 16.75 13.17 4.69
C GLN A 85 16.84 14.50 3.94
N ALA A 86 17.71 14.60 2.92
CA ALA A 86 17.78 15.80 2.08
C ALA A 86 16.46 16.03 1.33
N SER A 87 15.90 14.98 0.76
CA SER A 87 14.61 15.02 0.03
C SER A 87 13.47 15.53 0.92
N ILE A 88 13.30 14.97 2.13
CA ILE A 88 12.21 15.44 3.04
C ILE A 88 12.42 16.87 3.55
N ARG A 89 13.67 17.35 3.66
CA ARG A 89 13.93 18.74 4.03
C ARG A 89 13.62 19.71 2.90
N SER A 90 14.01 19.38 1.68
CA SER A 90 13.92 20.26 0.51
C SER A 90 12.52 20.36 -0.10
N ALA A 91 11.69 19.33 0.02
CA ALA A 91 10.31 19.37 -0.49
C ALA A 91 9.46 20.44 0.21
N ASP A 92 8.56 21.11 -0.52
CA ASP A 92 7.65 22.13 0.02
C ASP A 92 6.49 21.51 0.79
N ARG A 93 6.04 20.34 0.35
CA ARG A 93 5.00 19.53 1.01
C ARG A 93 5.43 18.07 1.07
N LEU A 94 5.05 17.43 2.16
CA LEU A 94 5.19 15.99 2.37
C LEU A 94 3.81 15.36 2.38
N VAL A 95 3.68 14.18 1.80
CA VAL A 95 2.45 13.38 1.85
C VAL A 95 2.78 12.02 2.45
N VAL A 96 1.97 11.59 3.42
CA VAL A 96 1.94 10.23 3.93
C VAL A 96 0.63 9.55 3.56
N LEU A 97 0.65 8.23 3.39
CA LEU A 97 -0.47 7.47 2.80
C LEU A 97 -1.34 6.74 3.85
N ASN A 98 -1.08 7.00 5.15
CA ASN A 98 -1.89 6.50 6.27
C ASN A 98 -1.90 7.51 7.42
N GLU A 99 -2.88 7.40 8.31
CA GLU A 99 -3.11 8.36 9.40
C GLU A 99 -1.95 8.40 10.44
N LEU A 100 -1.24 7.29 10.64
CA LEU A 100 -0.13 7.23 11.59
C LEU A 100 1.22 7.66 10.99
N GLY A 101 1.31 7.76 9.66
CA GLY A 101 2.56 8.11 8.97
C GLY A 101 3.17 9.43 9.41
N LEU A 102 2.35 10.42 9.84
CA LEU A 102 2.85 11.70 10.35
C LEU A 102 3.73 11.54 11.59
N ARG A 103 3.50 10.51 12.41
CA ARG A 103 4.27 10.26 13.65
C ARG A 103 5.73 9.91 13.37
N GLN A 104 6.01 9.35 12.19
CA GLN A 104 7.36 8.96 11.75
C GLN A 104 8.21 10.17 11.33
N LEU A 105 7.57 11.30 11.02
CA LEU A 105 8.28 12.50 10.61
C LEU A 105 8.85 13.25 11.83
N PRO A 106 10.06 13.82 11.69
CA PRO A 106 10.59 14.76 12.67
C PRO A 106 9.57 15.88 12.96
N PRO A 107 9.34 16.28 14.22
CA PRO A 107 8.30 17.24 14.59
C PRO A 107 8.29 18.52 13.74
N ARG A 108 9.47 19.06 13.43
CA ARG A 108 9.64 20.26 12.59
C ARG A 108 9.14 20.13 11.15
N LEU A 109 9.01 18.90 10.65
CA LEU A 109 8.56 18.64 9.27
C LEU A 109 7.06 18.32 9.19
N ARG A 110 6.40 18.03 10.31
CA ARG A 110 4.97 17.71 10.36
C ARG A 110 4.08 18.86 9.88
N ALA A 111 4.50 20.11 10.12
CA ALA A 111 3.75 21.30 9.68
C ALA A 111 3.58 21.41 8.15
N LYS A 112 4.48 20.81 7.37
CA LYS A 112 4.38 20.75 5.91
C LYS A 112 3.90 19.40 5.37
N ALA A 113 3.46 18.51 6.26
CA ALA A 113 3.02 17.17 5.90
C ALA A 113 1.50 17.03 6.02
N SER A 114 0.91 16.28 5.12
CA SER A 114 -0.51 15.94 5.12
C SER A 114 -0.72 14.46 4.86
N VAL A 115 -1.86 13.95 5.33
CA VAL A 115 -2.32 12.60 5.01
C VAL A 115 -3.16 12.67 3.74
N VAL A 116 -2.80 11.88 2.72
CA VAL A 116 -3.65 11.64 1.56
C VAL A 116 -3.88 10.13 1.48
N LEU A 117 -5.03 9.68 1.96
CA LEU A 117 -5.39 8.27 1.88
C LEU A 117 -5.63 7.88 0.43
N GLN A 118 -5.06 6.75 0.04
CA GLN A 118 -5.30 6.19 -1.29
C GLN A 118 -6.72 5.66 -1.41
N SER A 119 -7.21 5.51 -2.62
CA SER A 119 -8.59 5.10 -2.86
C SER A 119 -8.70 3.92 -3.83
N SER A 120 -9.84 3.26 -3.78
CA SER A 120 -10.26 2.27 -4.76
C SER A 120 -11.76 2.41 -5.04
N ARG A 121 -12.17 2.08 -6.26
CA ARG A 121 -13.60 2.04 -6.60
C ARG A 121 -14.30 0.96 -5.77
N ALA A 122 -15.49 1.28 -5.23
CA ALA A 122 -16.31 0.29 -4.55
C ALA A 122 -16.71 -0.82 -5.52
N ARG A 123 -16.69 -2.05 -5.04
CA ARG A 123 -17.14 -3.23 -5.76
C ARG A 123 -18.28 -3.88 -4.98
N ARG A 124 -19.26 -4.43 -5.69
CA ARG A 124 -20.35 -5.15 -5.04
C ARG A 124 -19.80 -6.40 -4.32
N PRO A 125 -20.05 -6.57 -3.01
CA PRO A 125 -19.69 -7.80 -2.32
C PRO A 125 -20.32 -9.02 -3.00
N LEU A 126 -19.56 -10.11 -3.09
CA LEU A 126 -20.05 -11.39 -3.61
C LEU A 126 -20.47 -12.30 -2.46
N ALA A 127 -21.50 -13.13 -2.70
CA ALA A 127 -21.81 -14.23 -1.80
C ALA A 127 -20.62 -15.20 -1.74
N LYS A 128 -20.25 -15.64 -0.54
CA LYS A 128 -19.14 -16.55 -0.31
C LYS A 128 -19.65 -17.99 -0.09
N PRO A 129 -18.97 -19.01 -0.62
CA PRO A 129 -19.30 -20.39 -0.32
C PRO A 129 -19.23 -20.68 1.19
N ALA A 130 -20.22 -21.35 1.76
CA ALA A 130 -20.22 -21.66 3.19
C ALA A 130 -19.35 -22.88 3.57
N GLY A 131 -19.01 -23.73 2.61
CA GLY A 131 -18.31 -25.01 2.85
C GLY A 131 -16.84 -24.86 3.24
N HIS A 132 -16.22 -23.69 2.98
CA HIS A 132 -14.81 -23.43 3.28
C HIS A 132 -14.55 -21.96 3.57
N LEU A 133 -13.43 -21.64 4.17
CA LEU A 133 -12.84 -20.30 4.21
C LEU A 133 -11.77 -20.19 3.12
N ARG A 134 -11.83 -19.16 2.27
CA ARG A 134 -10.75 -18.82 1.35
C ARG A 134 -10.05 -17.57 1.84
N ALA A 135 -8.82 -17.71 2.31
CA ALA A 135 -7.93 -16.62 2.66
C ALA A 135 -7.04 -16.30 1.45
N LEU A 136 -6.85 -15.03 1.15
CA LEU A 136 -6.04 -14.59 0.02
C LEU A 136 -4.94 -13.64 0.49
N MET A 137 -3.70 -13.95 0.17
CA MET A 137 -2.58 -13.02 0.26
C MET A 137 -2.28 -12.44 -1.12
N VAL A 138 -2.09 -11.12 -1.22
CA VAL A 138 -1.69 -10.45 -2.46
C VAL A 138 -0.45 -9.62 -2.20
N GLY A 139 0.63 -9.96 -2.89
CA GLY A 139 1.92 -9.28 -2.82
C GLY A 139 3.04 -10.14 -3.39
N HIS A 140 4.04 -9.49 -3.98
CA HIS A 140 5.25 -10.22 -4.40
C HIS A 140 5.94 -10.86 -3.20
N LEU A 141 6.52 -12.04 -3.41
CA LEU A 141 7.29 -12.77 -2.40
C LEU A 141 8.63 -12.05 -2.24
N ARG A 142 8.72 -11.23 -1.18
CA ARG A 142 9.89 -10.45 -0.77
C ARG A 142 9.87 -10.20 0.72
N GLU A 143 11.01 -9.85 1.31
CA GLU A 143 11.18 -9.74 2.77
C GLU A 143 10.19 -8.78 3.44
N GLU A 144 9.95 -7.60 2.84
CA GLU A 144 9.04 -6.61 3.43
C GLU A 144 7.59 -7.12 3.52
N LYS A 145 7.19 -8.04 2.62
CA LYS A 145 5.86 -8.68 2.63
C LYS A 145 5.77 -9.86 3.60
N ALA A 146 6.92 -10.33 4.13
CA ALA A 146 7.03 -11.44 5.07
C ALA A 146 6.20 -12.69 4.69
N PRO A 147 6.35 -13.24 3.47
CA PRO A 147 5.58 -14.41 3.03
C PRO A 147 5.79 -15.63 3.93
N ALA A 148 6.95 -15.73 4.60
CA ALA A 148 7.24 -16.81 5.54
C ALA A 148 6.20 -16.92 6.67
N THR A 149 5.61 -15.81 7.13
CA THR A 149 4.53 -15.83 8.14
C THR A 149 3.28 -16.53 7.59
N TYR A 150 2.95 -16.31 6.32
CA TYR A 150 1.82 -16.98 5.67
C TYR A 150 2.11 -18.44 5.39
N PHE A 151 3.33 -18.78 4.99
CA PHE A 151 3.80 -20.15 4.77
C PHE A 151 3.72 -20.99 6.06
N GLU A 152 4.19 -20.42 7.16
CA GLU A 152 4.16 -21.12 8.45
C GLU A 152 2.72 -21.26 8.97
N ALA A 153 1.87 -20.25 8.78
CA ALA A 153 0.45 -20.37 9.10
C ALA A 153 -0.23 -21.50 8.29
N ALA A 154 0.16 -21.69 7.01
CA ALA A 154 -0.33 -22.82 6.20
C ALA A 154 0.06 -24.17 6.81
N ARG A 155 1.31 -24.34 7.27
CA ARG A 155 1.73 -25.58 7.95
C ARG A 155 0.96 -25.82 9.25
N LEU A 156 0.74 -24.76 10.04
CA LEU A 156 -0.05 -24.85 11.28
C LEU A 156 -1.54 -25.17 11.04
N LEU A 157 -2.02 -25.02 9.81
CA LEU A 157 -3.38 -25.32 9.40
C LEU A 157 -3.51 -26.63 8.60
N ALA A 158 -2.50 -27.48 8.60
CA ALA A 158 -2.48 -28.73 7.82
C ALA A 158 -3.64 -29.69 8.17
N ASP A 159 -4.22 -29.58 9.37
CA ASP A 159 -5.41 -30.31 9.81
C ASP A 159 -6.75 -29.72 9.33
N ARG A 160 -6.72 -28.57 8.59
CA ARG A 160 -7.90 -27.78 8.21
C ARG A 160 -8.06 -27.71 6.70
N ALA A 161 -8.50 -28.81 6.09
CA ALA A 161 -8.78 -28.87 4.64
C ALA A 161 -9.89 -27.89 4.18
N ASP A 162 -10.68 -27.38 5.12
CA ASP A 162 -11.73 -26.37 4.89
C ASP A 162 -11.22 -24.92 4.95
N ILE A 163 -9.93 -24.67 5.17
CA ILE A 163 -9.27 -23.36 5.10
C ILE A 163 -8.29 -23.35 3.93
N LEU A 164 -8.68 -22.69 2.83
CA LEU A 164 -7.88 -22.59 1.62
C LEU A 164 -7.05 -21.30 1.63
N LEU A 165 -5.77 -21.39 1.29
CA LEU A 165 -4.81 -20.32 1.36
C LEU A 165 -4.24 -20.00 -0.02
N ASP A 166 -4.78 -19.00 -0.67
CA ASP A 166 -4.29 -18.56 -1.99
C ASP A 166 -3.26 -17.43 -1.83
N HIS A 167 -2.23 -17.42 -2.70
CA HIS A 167 -1.21 -16.38 -2.72
C HIS A 167 -0.96 -15.89 -4.15
N ILE A 168 -1.21 -14.60 -4.41
CA ILE A 168 -0.97 -13.94 -5.69
C ILE A 168 0.25 -13.02 -5.57
N GLY A 169 1.23 -13.22 -6.45
CA GLY A 169 2.43 -12.39 -6.56
C GLY A 169 3.60 -13.15 -7.16
N ALA A 170 4.51 -12.44 -7.80
CA ALA A 170 5.75 -13.02 -8.30
C ALA A 170 6.74 -13.26 -7.16
N ALA A 171 7.52 -14.33 -7.24
CA ALA A 171 8.71 -14.49 -6.42
C ALA A 171 9.82 -13.58 -6.97
N LEU A 172 10.37 -12.71 -6.12
CA LEU A 172 11.44 -11.77 -6.54
C LEU A 172 12.85 -12.38 -6.39
N THR A 173 12.94 -13.58 -5.83
CA THR A 173 14.18 -14.36 -5.75
C THR A 173 13.89 -15.84 -5.97
N PRO A 174 14.84 -16.64 -6.53
CA PRO A 174 14.68 -18.08 -6.67
C PRO A 174 14.42 -18.81 -5.34
N ALA A 175 14.94 -18.29 -4.24
CA ALA A 175 14.74 -18.85 -2.91
C ALA A 175 13.27 -18.78 -2.47
N PHE A 176 12.59 -17.65 -2.72
CA PHE A 176 11.16 -17.54 -2.43
C PHE A 176 10.30 -18.41 -3.35
N GLU A 177 10.69 -18.54 -4.61
CA GLU A 177 10.02 -19.44 -5.54
C GLU A 177 10.08 -20.91 -5.07
N ALA A 178 11.28 -21.39 -4.75
CA ALA A 178 11.49 -22.73 -4.24
C ALA A 178 10.70 -23.00 -2.93
N GLN A 179 10.66 -22.02 -2.01
CA GLN A 179 9.87 -22.12 -0.78
C GLN A 179 8.37 -22.22 -1.05
N ALA A 180 7.83 -21.44 -1.98
CA ALA A 180 6.41 -21.49 -2.31
C ALA A 180 6.04 -22.81 -3.01
N GLN A 181 6.88 -23.30 -3.92
CA GLN A 181 6.69 -24.58 -4.61
C GLN A 181 6.76 -25.75 -3.63
N ALA A 182 7.75 -25.78 -2.73
CA ALA A 182 7.87 -26.82 -1.69
C ALA A 182 6.62 -26.81 -0.78
N LEU A 183 6.15 -25.62 -0.38
CA LEU A 183 4.95 -25.54 0.45
C LEU A 183 3.69 -26.06 -0.26
N MET A 184 3.54 -25.81 -1.56
CA MET A 184 2.42 -26.37 -2.34
C MET A 184 2.45 -27.92 -2.37
N ALA A 185 3.63 -28.52 -2.37
CA ALA A 185 3.77 -29.98 -2.32
C ALA A 185 3.41 -30.52 -0.91
N ASP A 186 3.79 -29.82 0.14
CA ASP A 186 3.61 -30.27 1.53
C ASP A 186 2.21 -29.91 2.09
N CYS A 187 1.59 -28.85 1.59
CA CYS A 187 0.31 -28.30 2.08
C CYS A 187 -0.69 -28.15 0.93
N PRO A 188 -1.52 -29.16 0.63
CA PRO A 188 -2.45 -29.15 -0.51
C PRO A 188 -3.51 -28.04 -0.48
N HIS A 189 -3.76 -27.41 0.67
CA HIS A 189 -4.68 -26.28 0.85
C HIS A 189 -4.00 -24.91 0.62
N TYR A 190 -2.69 -24.87 0.36
CA TYR A 190 -1.96 -23.67 -0.04
C TYR A 190 -1.73 -23.66 -1.55
N HIS A 191 -2.08 -22.53 -2.20
CA HIS A 191 -1.95 -22.37 -3.66
C HIS A 191 -1.22 -21.07 -3.97
N TRP A 192 0.00 -21.16 -4.49
CA TRP A 192 0.68 -20.01 -5.06
C TRP A 192 0.29 -19.86 -6.55
N LEU A 193 -0.40 -18.78 -6.88
CA LEU A 193 -0.98 -18.52 -8.20
C LEU A 193 -0.05 -17.71 -9.12
N GLY A 194 1.15 -17.36 -8.63
CA GLY A 194 2.05 -16.50 -9.37
C GLY A 194 1.51 -15.06 -9.55
N PRO A 195 2.13 -14.26 -10.43
CA PRO A 195 1.66 -12.92 -10.73
C PRO A 195 0.41 -12.99 -11.64
N LEU A 196 -0.63 -12.23 -11.27
CA LEU A 196 -1.86 -12.12 -12.04
C LEU A 196 -2.12 -10.66 -12.47
N PRO A 197 -2.81 -10.44 -13.60
CA PRO A 197 -3.26 -9.12 -14.01
C PRO A 197 -4.12 -8.46 -12.91
N HIS A 198 -4.00 -7.14 -12.73
CA HIS A 198 -4.68 -6.40 -11.66
C HIS A 198 -6.21 -6.65 -11.63
N GLY A 199 -6.88 -6.65 -12.80
CA GLY A 199 -8.31 -6.93 -12.87
C GLY A 199 -8.69 -8.35 -12.42
N THR A 200 -7.83 -9.34 -12.65
CA THR A 200 -7.98 -10.71 -12.15
C THR A 200 -7.74 -10.76 -10.65
N THR A 201 -6.68 -10.13 -10.15
CA THR A 201 -6.38 -10.00 -8.72
C THR A 201 -7.55 -9.39 -7.95
N LEU A 202 -8.16 -8.32 -8.48
CA LEU A 202 -9.35 -7.70 -7.87
C LEU A 202 -10.55 -8.68 -7.79
N ARG A 203 -10.73 -9.55 -8.78
CA ARG A 203 -11.78 -10.59 -8.71
C ARG A 203 -11.48 -11.62 -7.63
N HIS A 204 -10.23 -12.03 -7.47
CA HIS A 204 -9.81 -12.91 -6.37
C HIS A 204 -10.03 -12.25 -5.01
N ILE A 205 -9.66 -10.97 -4.84
CA ILE A 205 -9.93 -10.20 -3.60
C ILE A 205 -11.43 -10.18 -3.32
N GLN A 206 -12.26 -9.88 -4.32
CA GLN A 206 -13.71 -9.83 -4.19
C GLN A 206 -14.33 -11.20 -3.85
N ALA A 207 -13.75 -12.30 -4.32
CA ALA A 207 -14.21 -13.67 -4.09
C ALA A 207 -13.69 -14.27 -2.77
N ALA A 208 -12.58 -13.78 -2.22
CA ALA A 208 -12.01 -14.27 -0.98
C ALA A 208 -12.90 -13.95 0.23
N HIS A 209 -12.90 -14.82 1.25
CA HIS A 209 -13.57 -14.57 2.52
C HIS A 209 -12.82 -13.55 3.35
N VAL A 210 -11.48 -13.55 3.27
CA VAL A 210 -10.60 -12.67 4.00
C VAL A 210 -9.32 -12.41 3.21
N LEU A 211 -8.85 -11.16 3.22
CA LEU A 211 -7.50 -10.82 2.76
C LEU A 211 -6.53 -10.99 3.92
N VAL A 212 -5.38 -11.61 3.70
CA VAL A 212 -4.26 -11.68 4.66
C VAL A 212 -3.14 -10.78 4.18
N HIS A 213 -2.59 -9.95 5.08
CA HIS A 213 -1.48 -9.06 4.76
C HIS A 213 -0.42 -9.08 5.85
N THR A 214 0.69 -9.79 5.61
CA THR A 214 1.71 -10.14 6.61
C THR A 214 2.87 -9.15 6.69
N SER A 215 2.84 -8.05 5.95
CA SER A 215 3.95 -7.11 5.76
C SER A 215 4.55 -6.60 7.06
N ARG A 216 5.87 -6.37 7.04
CA ARG A 216 6.64 -5.72 8.12
C ARG A 216 6.65 -4.20 7.98
N ILE A 217 6.54 -3.70 6.77
CA ILE A 217 6.60 -2.26 6.46
C ILE A 217 5.62 -1.95 5.33
N GLU A 218 4.75 -0.95 5.56
CA GLU A 218 3.82 -0.41 4.54
C GLU A 218 3.57 1.08 4.77
N GLY A 219 3.62 1.87 3.70
CA GLY A 219 3.20 3.27 3.74
C GLY A 219 1.68 3.42 3.57
N GLY A 220 1.12 2.73 2.56
CA GLY A 220 -0.30 2.67 2.28
C GLY A 220 -0.57 1.46 1.39
N PRO A 221 -0.80 0.27 2.00
CA PRO A 221 -0.98 -0.97 1.23
C PRO A 221 -2.27 -0.93 0.44
N HIS A 222 -2.18 -0.60 -0.84
CA HIS A 222 -3.35 -0.40 -1.71
C HIS A 222 -4.26 -1.62 -1.77
N VAL A 223 -3.69 -2.83 -1.69
CA VAL A 223 -4.46 -4.08 -1.68
C VAL A 223 -5.41 -4.19 -0.47
N VAL A 224 -5.03 -3.62 0.68
CA VAL A 224 -5.91 -3.54 1.86
C VAL A 224 -7.12 -2.64 1.57
N ILE A 225 -6.88 -1.51 0.92
CA ILE A 225 -7.94 -0.59 0.48
C ILE A 225 -8.86 -1.27 -0.55
N GLU A 226 -8.30 -2.01 -1.49
CA GLU A 226 -9.06 -2.78 -2.49
C GLU A 226 -9.93 -3.85 -1.83
N ALA A 227 -9.43 -4.53 -0.80
CA ALA A 227 -10.21 -5.52 -0.05
C ALA A 227 -11.38 -4.87 0.70
N VAL A 228 -11.11 -3.80 1.45
CA VAL A 228 -12.14 -3.02 2.16
C VAL A 228 -13.22 -2.53 1.18
N ARG A 229 -12.84 -1.97 0.04
CA ARG A 229 -13.76 -1.46 -0.98
C ARG A 229 -14.47 -2.57 -1.78
N SER A 230 -14.04 -3.82 -1.63
CA SER A 230 -14.68 -5.01 -2.22
C SER A 230 -15.56 -5.77 -1.20
N GLY A 231 -15.67 -5.27 0.04
CA GLY A 231 -16.41 -5.95 1.12
C GLY A 231 -15.68 -7.20 1.66
N THR A 232 -14.37 -7.30 1.45
CA THR A 232 -13.54 -8.39 1.95
C THR A 232 -12.79 -7.92 3.19
N PRO A 233 -13.03 -8.48 4.39
CA PRO A 233 -12.33 -8.12 5.60
C PRO A 233 -10.86 -8.53 5.54
N VAL A 234 -10.05 -7.96 6.44
CA VAL A 234 -8.59 -8.07 6.38
C VAL A 234 -8.04 -8.68 7.69
N LEU A 235 -7.13 -9.64 7.61
CA LEU A 235 -6.23 -10.02 8.69
C LEU A 235 -4.87 -9.41 8.38
N ALA A 236 -4.36 -8.55 9.26
CA ALA A 236 -3.15 -7.78 9.00
C ALA A 236 -2.15 -7.84 10.16
N SER A 237 -0.86 -7.89 9.84
CA SER A 237 0.18 -7.64 10.83
C SER A 237 0.00 -6.25 11.46
N ARG A 238 0.19 -6.11 12.79
CA ARG A 238 -0.02 -4.85 13.50
C ARG A 238 1.16 -3.91 13.30
N ILE A 239 1.16 -3.20 12.18
CA ILE A 239 2.11 -2.13 11.84
C ILE A 239 1.37 -0.81 11.62
N ASP A 240 2.07 0.31 11.75
CA ASP A 240 1.47 1.65 11.59
C ASP A 240 0.73 1.83 10.25
N GLY A 241 1.29 1.27 9.16
CA GLY A 241 0.66 1.32 7.84
C GLY A 241 -0.72 0.65 7.79
N HIS A 242 -0.90 -0.46 8.52
CA HIS A 242 -2.21 -1.11 8.62
C HIS A 242 -3.13 -0.43 9.63
N VAL A 243 -2.58 -0.09 10.81
CA VAL A 243 -3.36 0.59 11.86
C VAL A 243 -3.86 1.96 11.39
N GLY A 244 -3.04 2.69 10.61
CA GLY A 244 -3.44 3.97 10.03
C GLY A 244 -4.50 3.86 8.93
N LEU A 245 -4.75 2.68 8.36
CA LEU A 245 -5.85 2.45 7.40
C LEU A 245 -7.09 1.85 8.08
N LEU A 246 -6.92 0.82 8.92
CA LEU A 246 -8.02 0.03 9.47
C LEU A 246 -8.49 0.53 10.85
N GLY A 247 -7.71 1.44 11.48
CA GLY A 247 -8.00 1.97 12.81
C GLY A 247 -7.40 1.15 13.97
N PRO A 248 -7.12 1.78 15.13
CA PRO A 248 -6.41 1.12 16.24
C PRO A 248 -7.22 0.01 16.92
N GLY A 249 -8.55 0.08 16.87
CA GLY A 249 -9.47 -0.89 17.48
C GLY A 249 -9.90 -2.04 16.57
N TYR A 250 -9.32 -2.16 15.37
CA TYR A 250 -9.67 -3.22 14.44
C TYR A 250 -9.28 -4.60 14.97
N GLY A 251 -10.22 -5.56 14.96
CA GLY A 251 -10.04 -6.89 15.58
C GLY A 251 -9.25 -7.91 14.77
N GLY A 252 -8.86 -7.60 13.52
CA GLY A 252 -8.16 -8.51 12.61
C GLY A 252 -6.64 -8.40 12.64
N TYR A 253 -6.04 -7.82 13.70
CA TYR A 253 -4.59 -7.69 13.81
C TYR A 253 -3.94 -8.91 14.47
N PHE A 254 -2.74 -9.24 13.99
CA PHE A 254 -1.82 -10.16 14.63
C PHE A 254 -0.41 -9.55 14.75
N PRO A 255 0.44 -9.99 15.71
CA PRO A 255 1.81 -9.51 15.82
C PRO A 255 2.62 -9.78 14.56
N VAL A 256 3.55 -8.88 14.21
CA VAL A 256 4.44 -9.05 13.05
C VAL A 256 5.25 -10.36 13.18
N GLY A 257 5.15 -11.22 12.16
CA GLY A 257 5.87 -12.50 12.12
C GLY A 257 5.21 -13.63 12.92
N ASP A 258 4.13 -13.38 13.65
CA ASP A 258 3.44 -14.39 14.46
C ASP A 258 2.47 -15.21 13.60
N ALA A 259 2.99 -16.33 13.08
CA ALA A 259 2.21 -17.27 12.28
C ALA A 259 1.16 -18.02 13.11
N ALA A 260 1.40 -18.26 14.40
CA ALA A 260 0.44 -18.94 15.26
C ALA A 260 -0.78 -18.06 15.55
N ALA A 261 -0.56 -16.77 15.81
CA ALA A 261 -1.66 -15.82 15.95
C ALA A 261 -2.47 -15.68 14.65
N LEU A 262 -1.80 -15.65 13.48
CA LEU A 262 -2.47 -15.64 12.19
C LEU A 262 -3.29 -16.92 11.97
N ALA A 263 -2.73 -18.09 12.22
CA ALA A 263 -3.44 -19.38 12.10
C ALA A 263 -4.67 -19.41 13.04
N THR A 264 -4.54 -18.89 14.26
CA THR A 264 -5.66 -18.76 15.20
C THR A 264 -6.77 -17.86 14.63
N LEU A 265 -6.43 -16.71 14.08
CA LEU A 265 -7.41 -15.80 13.46
C LEU A 265 -8.09 -16.45 12.25
N LEU A 266 -7.36 -17.22 11.45
CA LEU A 266 -7.92 -17.96 10.30
C LEU A 266 -8.90 -19.05 10.75
N ARG A 267 -8.55 -19.84 11.80
CA ARG A 267 -9.46 -20.82 12.41
C ARG A 267 -10.74 -20.13 12.90
N ARG A 268 -10.58 -19.08 13.70
CA ARG A 268 -11.72 -18.30 14.21
C ARG A 268 -12.56 -17.69 13.09
N SER A 269 -11.95 -17.17 12.03
CA SER A 269 -12.67 -16.64 10.87
C SER A 269 -13.50 -17.71 10.16
N ARG A 270 -13.11 -18.98 10.24
CA ARG A 270 -13.85 -20.12 9.69
C ARG A 270 -14.93 -20.62 10.63
N ASP A 271 -14.61 -20.72 11.93
CA ASP A 271 -15.44 -21.38 12.92
C ASP A 271 -16.42 -20.42 13.62
N GLU A 272 -16.15 -19.10 13.62
CA GLU A 272 -16.92 -18.05 14.25
C GLU A 272 -17.47 -17.04 13.21
N PRO A 273 -18.60 -17.30 12.54
CA PRO A 273 -19.13 -16.38 11.50
C PRO A 273 -19.39 -14.96 12.01
N ALA A 274 -19.73 -14.83 13.30
CA ALA A 274 -19.94 -13.52 13.94
C ALA A 274 -18.65 -12.69 14.00
N MET A 275 -17.50 -13.32 14.23
CA MET A 275 -16.20 -12.64 14.20
C MET A 275 -15.91 -12.12 12.79
N LEU A 276 -16.06 -12.95 11.77
CA LEU A 276 -15.81 -12.55 10.38
C LEU A 276 -16.75 -11.41 9.96
N GLY A 277 -18.03 -11.48 10.37
CA GLY A 277 -19.03 -10.43 10.16
C GLY A 277 -18.64 -9.11 10.86
N GLY A 278 -18.12 -9.18 12.09
CA GLY A 278 -17.62 -8.02 12.83
C GLY A 278 -16.43 -7.35 12.14
N LEU A 279 -15.48 -8.14 11.62
CA LEU A 279 -14.35 -7.61 10.82
C LEU A 279 -14.83 -6.95 9.53
N GLN A 280 -15.83 -7.53 8.87
CA GLN A 280 -16.41 -6.97 7.65
C GLN A 280 -17.11 -5.63 7.93
N ALA A 281 -17.88 -5.53 9.02
CA ALA A 281 -18.53 -4.29 9.43
C ALA A 281 -17.51 -3.19 9.74
N ALA A 282 -16.47 -3.50 10.52
CA ALA A 282 -15.39 -2.55 10.83
C ALA A 282 -14.64 -2.08 9.57
N CYS A 283 -14.39 -2.96 8.61
CA CYS A 283 -13.83 -2.57 7.30
C CYS A 283 -14.80 -1.66 6.52
N ALA A 284 -16.09 -1.95 6.53
CA ALA A 284 -17.10 -1.15 5.82
C ALA A 284 -17.19 0.28 6.36
N GLU A 285 -17.11 0.48 7.68
CA GLU A 285 -17.06 1.80 8.32
C GLU A 285 -15.86 2.64 7.81
N ARG A 286 -14.71 2.02 7.64
CA ARG A 286 -13.51 2.68 7.09
C ARG A 286 -13.60 2.89 5.57
N GLY A 287 -14.47 2.16 4.89
CA GLY A 287 -14.60 2.16 3.43
C GLY A 287 -14.84 3.55 2.83
N ALA A 288 -15.61 4.40 3.50
CA ALA A 288 -15.90 5.77 3.03
C ALA A 288 -14.63 6.63 2.88
N LEU A 289 -13.61 6.42 3.72
CA LEU A 289 -12.34 7.16 3.66
C LEU A 289 -11.55 6.89 2.37
N PHE A 290 -11.80 5.76 1.72
CA PHE A 290 -11.10 5.31 0.52
C PHE A 290 -11.90 5.58 -0.76
N ASP A 291 -12.77 6.59 -0.74
CA ASP A 291 -13.51 7.00 -1.94
C ASP A 291 -12.59 7.78 -2.90
N PRO A 292 -12.62 7.48 -4.23
CA PRO A 292 -11.82 8.18 -5.21
C PRO A 292 -12.07 9.69 -5.30
N ALA A 293 -13.24 10.17 -4.89
CA ALA A 293 -13.54 11.59 -4.84
C ALA A 293 -12.70 12.30 -3.78
N HIS A 294 -12.57 11.72 -2.59
CA HIS A 294 -11.78 12.28 -1.49
C HIS A 294 -10.29 12.35 -1.83
N GLU A 295 -9.71 11.26 -2.38
CA GLU A 295 -8.29 11.27 -2.81
C GLU A 295 -8.05 12.33 -3.89
N ARG A 296 -8.95 12.43 -4.88
CA ARG A 296 -8.85 13.42 -5.96
C ARG A 296 -8.95 14.85 -5.44
N GLU A 297 -9.88 15.13 -4.54
CA GLU A 297 -10.08 16.45 -3.94
C GLU A 297 -8.84 16.87 -3.14
N ALA A 298 -8.36 16.00 -2.24
CA ALA A 298 -7.16 16.25 -1.44
C ALA A 298 -5.93 16.51 -2.33
N LEU A 299 -5.76 15.72 -3.39
CA LEU A 299 -4.65 15.86 -4.33
C LEU A 299 -4.73 17.17 -5.11
N ARG A 300 -5.91 17.54 -5.60
CA ARG A 300 -6.11 18.81 -6.35
C ARG A 300 -5.95 20.04 -5.46
N ALA A 301 -6.43 19.99 -4.24
CA ALA A 301 -6.22 21.06 -3.26
C ALA A 301 -4.73 21.26 -2.96
N LEU A 302 -3.98 20.17 -2.75
CA LEU A 302 -2.55 20.20 -2.52
C LEU A 302 -1.76 20.82 -3.69
N VAL A 303 -2.10 20.44 -4.92
CA VAL A 303 -1.47 20.97 -6.14
C VAL A 303 -1.86 22.44 -6.34
N GLY A 304 -3.13 22.77 -6.19
CA GLY A 304 -3.64 24.14 -6.34
C GLY A 304 -3.02 25.14 -5.36
N ASP A 305 -2.89 24.74 -4.08
CA ASP A 305 -2.22 25.56 -3.05
C ASP A 305 -0.76 25.90 -3.43
N LEU A 306 -0.03 24.95 -3.99
CA LEU A 306 1.36 25.19 -4.39
C LEU A 306 1.50 26.03 -5.65
N LEU A 307 0.62 25.84 -6.63
CA LEU A 307 0.67 26.58 -7.91
C LEU A 307 0.13 28.02 -7.77
N SER A 308 -0.70 28.30 -6.77
CA SER A 308 -1.22 29.66 -6.51
C SER A 308 -0.24 30.56 -5.73
N ARG A 309 0.84 29.99 -5.20
CA ARG A 309 1.87 30.76 -4.47
C ARG A 309 2.73 31.55 -5.43
N PRO A 310 3.06 32.82 -5.13
CA PRO A 310 4.03 33.55 -5.94
C PRO A 310 5.38 32.81 -5.93
N PRO A 311 6.11 32.82 -7.07
CA PRO A 311 7.45 32.22 -7.11
C PRO A 311 8.34 32.90 -6.07
N PRO A 312 9.28 32.15 -5.46
CA PRO A 312 10.22 32.73 -4.52
C PRO A 312 11.03 33.85 -5.19
N PRO A 313 11.36 34.94 -4.47
CA PRO A 313 12.14 36.02 -5.04
C PRO A 313 13.49 35.46 -5.53
N GLY A 314 13.76 35.64 -6.82
CA GLY A 314 14.98 35.16 -7.49
C GLY A 314 14.84 33.96 -8.43
N ALA A 315 13.68 33.34 -8.56
CA ALA A 315 13.42 32.35 -9.60
C ALA A 315 13.31 33.05 -10.95
N ARG A 316 14.35 32.98 -11.79
CA ARG A 316 14.29 33.47 -13.18
C ARG A 316 13.31 32.64 -14.01
N ARG A 317 12.45 33.30 -14.77
CA ARG A 317 11.58 32.68 -15.80
C ARG A 317 12.42 32.03 -16.89
#